data_44533dc81f90ce51a2d6aa86756c2208
#
_entry.id   44533dc81f90ce51a2d6aa86756c2208
#
_cell.length_a   1.000
_cell.length_b   1.000
_cell.length_c   1.000
_cell.angle_alpha   90.00
_cell.angle_beta   90.00
_cell.angle_gamma   90.00
#
_symmetry.space_group_name_H-M   'P 1'
#
loop_
_entity.id
_entity.type
_entity.pdbx_description
1 polymer ?
#
loop_
_entity_poly.entity_id
_entity_poly.type
_entity_poly.pdbx_seq_one_letter_code
_entity_poly.pdbx_strand_id
1 'polypeptide(L)'
;MGALVLIVLYRKKLAEELHFFKTQRKAWLLQKWKDWGEPFVVAAALALIIRTFLLGPYKIPTGSMRPTFLEGDRIFVDKVSYRFHEPQRGDIIVFKYPLDPKKDFVKRLVGLPGDKLEIRDGKLILNSRVIDDAPFSEHYYYNRDDWQLGRHGQVFEVPAGNYFALGDNSAQSSDGRNWGFVPKNNMVGRAFLIWWPPQRIKLAR
;
A
#
# COMPACT_ATOMS: atom_id res chain seq x y z
N MET A 1 -49.76 3.91 -17.53
CA MET A 1 -50.47 3.97 -16.22
C MET A 1 -49.53 3.91 -15.00
N GLY A 2 -48.45 3.15 -14.98
CA GLY A 2 -47.57 3.00 -13.81
C GLY A 2 -46.85 4.27 -13.33
N ALA A 3 -46.36 5.14 -14.24
CA ALA A 3 -45.61 6.35 -13.87
C ALA A 3 -46.46 7.40 -13.17
N LEU A 4 -47.70 7.56 -13.57
CA LEU A 4 -48.66 8.50 -12.95
C LEU A 4 -49.01 8.09 -11.50
N VAL A 5 -49.18 6.79 -11.26
CA VAL A 5 -49.44 6.25 -9.91
C VAL A 5 -48.24 6.48 -9.00
N LEU A 6 -47.02 6.25 -9.49
CA LEU A 6 -45.78 6.52 -8.74
C LEU A 6 -45.61 7.99 -8.37
N ILE A 7 -45.91 8.90 -9.30
CA ILE A 7 -45.83 10.35 -9.04
C ILE A 7 -46.87 10.78 -7.98
N VAL A 8 -48.09 10.26 -8.04
CA VAL A 8 -49.12 10.55 -7.05
C VAL A 8 -48.76 10.03 -5.67
N LEU A 9 -48.25 8.79 -5.57
CA LEU A 9 -47.80 8.21 -4.31
C LEU A 9 -46.62 8.98 -3.71
N TYR A 10 -45.66 9.39 -4.56
CA TYR A 10 -44.54 10.20 -4.12
C TYR A 10 -44.94 11.56 -3.59
N ARG A 11 -45.87 12.25 -4.30
CA ARG A 11 -46.42 13.55 -3.84
C ARG A 11 -47.18 13.43 -2.52
N LYS A 12 -47.97 12.36 -2.34
CA LYS A 12 -48.68 12.10 -1.08
C LYS A 12 -47.72 11.89 0.06
N LYS A 13 -46.68 11.04 -0.12
CA LYS A 13 -45.68 10.81 0.88
C LYS A 13 -44.88 12.08 1.24
N LEU A 14 -44.58 12.91 0.24
CA LEU A 14 -43.89 14.18 0.46
C LEU A 14 -44.75 15.18 1.26
N ALA A 15 -46.06 15.22 0.99
CA ALA A 15 -46.99 16.07 1.73
C ALA A 15 -47.15 15.63 3.19
N GLU A 16 -47.20 14.31 3.44
CA GLU A 16 -47.26 13.76 4.79
C GLU A 16 -45.94 14.06 5.58
N GLU A 17 -44.80 13.94 4.96
CA GLU A 17 -43.51 14.30 5.57
C GLU A 17 -43.43 15.80 5.89
N LEU A 18 -43.88 16.66 4.99
CA LEU A 18 -43.93 18.11 5.20
C LEU A 18 -44.90 18.51 6.32
N HIS A 19 -46.03 17.84 6.42
CA HIS A 19 -46.98 18.07 7.51
C HIS A 19 -46.42 17.63 8.85
N PHE A 20 -45.79 16.44 8.90
CA PHE A 20 -45.12 15.93 10.10
C PHE A 20 -43.97 16.83 10.53
N PHE A 21 -43.15 17.31 9.61
CA PHE A 21 -42.07 18.29 9.88
C PHE A 21 -42.61 19.59 10.48
N LYS A 22 -43.75 20.13 9.94
CA LYS A 22 -44.36 21.38 10.43
C LYS A 22 -44.96 21.23 11.82
N THR A 23 -45.58 20.08 12.13
CA THR A 23 -46.30 19.86 13.39
C THR A 23 -45.41 19.29 14.49
N GLN A 24 -44.41 18.46 14.15
CA GLN A 24 -43.57 17.76 15.13
C GLN A 24 -42.07 17.79 14.74
N ARG A 25 -41.54 18.98 14.54
CA ARG A 25 -40.17 19.19 14.04
C ARG A 25 -39.09 18.40 14.77
N LYS A 26 -39.16 18.33 16.12
CA LYS A 26 -38.17 17.57 16.93
C LYS A 26 -38.27 16.07 16.68
N ALA A 27 -39.47 15.52 16.63
CA ALA A 27 -39.67 14.09 16.37
C ALA A 27 -39.21 13.71 14.96
N TRP A 28 -39.53 14.55 13.95
CA TRP A 28 -39.05 14.36 12.57
C TRP A 28 -37.54 14.38 12.46
N LEU A 29 -36.86 15.32 13.11
CA LEU A 29 -35.38 15.39 13.13
C LEU A 29 -34.78 14.17 13.81
N LEU A 30 -35.33 13.70 14.93
CA LEU A 30 -34.86 12.49 15.61
C LEU A 30 -35.06 11.23 14.75
N GLN A 31 -36.19 11.13 14.04
CA GLN A 31 -36.46 10.03 13.14
C GLN A 31 -35.46 10.02 11.97
N LYS A 32 -35.25 11.17 11.31
CA LYS A 32 -34.28 11.30 10.21
C LYS A 32 -32.85 11.03 10.68
N TRP A 33 -32.51 11.44 11.90
CA TRP A 33 -31.20 11.11 12.49
C TRP A 33 -31.04 9.60 12.68
N LYS A 34 -32.02 8.89 13.21
CA LYS A 34 -31.98 7.45 13.36
C LYS A 34 -31.92 6.72 11.99
N ASP A 35 -32.68 7.22 11.01
CA ASP A 35 -32.79 6.59 9.70
C ASP A 35 -31.51 6.75 8.86
N TRP A 36 -30.83 7.89 8.98
CA TRP A 36 -29.70 8.25 8.12
C TRP A 36 -28.43 8.65 8.89
N GLY A 37 -28.55 9.43 9.95
CA GLY A 37 -27.44 10.00 10.69
C GLY A 37 -26.63 8.91 11.43
N GLU A 38 -27.30 8.08 12.20
CA GLU A 38 -26.67 7.02 12.98
C GLU A 38 -25.98 5.98 12.09
N PRO A 39 -26.63 5.40 11.05
CA PRO A 39 -25.95 4.49 10.11
C PRO A 39 -24.77 5.16 9.39
N PHE A 40 -24.88 6.44 9.03
CA PHE A 40 -23.80 7.17 8.39
C PHE A 40 -22.56 7.34 9.32
N VAL A 41 -22.81 7.69 10.59
CA VAL A 41 -21.74 7.81 11.59
C VAL A 41 -21.05 6.47 11.82
N VAL A 42 -21.81 5.38 11.96
CA VAL A 42 -21.26 4.02 12.10
C VAL A 42 -20.44 3.63 10.88
N ALA A 43 -20.96 3.86 9.66
CA ALA A 43 -20.25 3.56 8.43
C ALA A 43 -18.95 4.39 8.30
N ALA A 44 -19.00 5.69 8.64
CA ALA A 44 -17.81 6.55 8.64
C ALA A 44 -16.76 6.10 9.66
N ALA A 45 -17.19 5.73 10.86
CA ALA A 45 -16.29 5.20 11.90
C ALA A 45 -15.62 3.89 11.44
N LEU A 46 -16.39 2.95 10.90
CA LEU A 46 -15.86 1.70 10.35
C LEU A 46 -14.89 1.94 9.19
N ALA A 47 -15.24 2.83 8.26
CA ALA A 47 -14.35 3.20 7.15
C ALA A 47 -13.04 3.81 7.67
N LEU A 48 -13.08 4.62 8.71
CA LEU A 48 -11.92 5.22 9.36
C LEU A 48 -11.03 4.16 10.02
N ILE A 49 -11.63 3.20 10.72
CA ILE A 49 -10.93 2.07 11.34
C ILE A 49 -10.24 1.22 10.26
N ILE A 50 -10.98 0.85 9.22
CA ILE A 50 -10.43 0.05 8.11
C ILE A 50 -9.25 0.78 7.47
N ARG A 51 -9.41 2.05 7.11
CA ARG A 51 -8.37 2.86 6.49
C ARG A 51 -7.13 3.02 7.38
N THR A 52 -7.33 3.21 8.67
CA THR A 52 -6.22 3.47 9.61
C THR A 52 -5.44 2.21 9.93
N PHE A 53 -6.13 1.11 10.19
CA PHE A 53 -5.53 -0.09 10.78
C PHE A 53 -5.40 -1.27 9.83
N LEU A 54 -6.26 -1.39 8.81
CA LEU A 54 -6.31 -2.57 7.96
C LEU A 54 -5.74 -2.33 6.56
N LEU A 55 -6.28 -1.35 5.84
CA LEU A 55 -5.95 -1.09 4.43
C LEU A 55 -5.60 0.36 4.19
N GLY A 56 -4.42 0.62 3.66
CA GLY A 56 -3.97 1.97 3.29
C GLY A 56 -3.98 2.18 1.77
N PRO A 57 -4.75 3.16 1.24
CA PRO A 57 -4.56 3.61 -0.13
C PRO A 57 -3.32 4.51 -0.22
N TYR A 58 -2.39 4.17 -1.13
CA TYR A 58 -1.19 4.95 -1.42
C TYR A 58 -1.16 5.34 -2.90
N LYS A 59 -0.55 6.48 -3.20
CA LYS A 59 -0.25 6.91 -4.58
C LYS A 59 1.24 6.77 -4.83
N ILE A 60 1.61 6.23 -5.98
CA ILE A 60 3.02 6.06 -6.42
C ILE A 60 3.48 7.38 -7.07
N PRO A 61 4.41 8.12 -6.47
CA PRO A 61 4.86 9.41 -7.01
C PRO A 61 6.06 9.30 -7.93
N THR A 62 6.83 8.19 -7.89
CA THR A 62 8.11 8.04 -8.57
C THR A 62 8.24 6.72 -9.31
N GLY A 63 9.12 6.68 -10.33
CA GLY A 63 9.35 5.51 -11.16
C GLY A 63 10.33 4.47 -10.58
N SER A 64 10.68 4.54 -9.30
CA SER A 64 11.67 3.63 -8.70
C SER A 64 11.25 2.16 -8.68
N MET A 65 9.96 1.88 -8.87
CA MET A 65 9.37 0.53 -8.91
C MET A 65 8.88 0.13 -10.31
N ARG A 66 9.32 0.82 -11.36
CA ARG A 66 9.03 0.41 -12.75
C ARG A 66 9.72 -0.92 -13.07
N PRO A 67 9.09 -1.81 -13.81
CA PRO A 67 7.79 -1.68 -14.50
C PRO A 67 6.59 -2.08 -13.62
N THR A 68 6.83 -2.60 -12.40
CA THR A 68 5.79 -3.12 -11.51
C THR A 68 4.76 -2.05 -11.16
N PHE A 69 5.23 -0.89 -10.68
CA PHE A 69 4.40 0.31 -10.47
C PHE A 69 4.85 1.44 -11.37
N LEU A 70 3.88 2.17 -11.90
CA LEU A 70 4.09 3.41 -12.64
C LEU A 70 3.67 4.62 -11.79
N GLU A 71 4.22 5.78 -12.12
CA GLU A 71 3.81 7.03 -11.49
C GLU A 71 2.32 7.28 -11.73
N GLY A 72 1.63 7.67 -10.66
CA GLY A 72 0.18 7.87 -10.67
C GLY A 72 -0.64 6.64 -10.32
N ASP A 73 -0.06 5.43 -10.32
CA ASP A 73 -0.73 4.23 -9.81
C ASP A 73 -1.20 4.48 -8.37
N ARG A 74 -2.39 3.95 -8.04
CA ARG A 74 -2.87 3.88 -6.66
C ARG A 74 -2.92 2.43 -6.23
N ILE A 75 -2.32 2.16 -5.09
CA ILE A 75 -2.18 0.80 -4.56
C ILE A 75 -2.90 0.67 -3.24
N PHE A 76 -3.34 -0.54 -2.92
CA PHE A 76 -3.73 -0.91 -1.56
C PHE A 76 -2.58 -1.61 -0.86
N VAL A 77 -2.41 -1.24 0.40
CA VAL A 77 -1.41 -1.78 1.31
C VAL A 77 -2.11 -2.45 2.48
N ASP A 78 -1.81 -3.72 2.69
CA ASP A 78 -2.22 -4.50 3.84
C ASP A 78 -1.29 -4.18 5.01
N LYS A 79 -1.83 -3.57 6.06
CA LYS A 79 -1.11 -3.16 7.28
C LYS A 79 -1.17 -4.21 8.40
N VAL A 80 -1.91 -5.28 8.18
CA VAL A 80 -2.22 -6.27 9.22
C VAL A 80 -1.34 -7.50 9.11
N SER A 81 -1.11 -7.99 7.90
CA SER A 81 -0.42 -9.26 7.66
C SER A 81 0.92 -9.36 8.39
N TYR A 82 1.70 -8.29 8.41
CA TYR A 82 3.01 -8.28 9.08
C TYR A 82 2.96 -8.22 10.61
N ARG A 83 1.76 -8.20 11.19
CA ARG A 83 1.57 -8.42 12.65
C ARG A 83 1.52 -9.89 13.00
N PHE A 84 1.15 -10.73 12.04
CA PHE A 84 0.93 -12.17 12.23
C PHE A 84 1.94 -13.05 11.47
N HIS A 85 2.53 -12.51 10.40
CA HIS A 85 3.47 -13.21 9.54
C HIS A 85 4.72 -12.35 9.32
N GLU A 86 5.86 -12.98 9.23
CA GLU A 86 7.09 -12.29 8.83
C GLU A 86 7.02 -11.91 7.33
N PRO A 87 7.58 -10.75 6.96
CA PRO A 87 7.73 -10.37 5.56
C PRO A 87 8.50 -11.42 4.77
N GLN A 88 8.05 -11.70 3.57
CA GLN A 88 8.67 -12.69 2.69
C GLN A 88 9.49 -12.01 1.60
N ARG A 89 10.55 -12.70 1.16
CA ARG A 89 11.34 -12.25 0.02
C ARG A 89 10.47 -12.16 -1.24
N GLY A 90 10.61 -11.06 -1.98
CA GLY A 90 9.76 -10.76 -3.13
C GLY A 90 8.54 -9.90 -2.79
N ASP A 91 8.14 -9.79 -1.52
CA ASP A 91 7.07 -8.88 -1.12
C ASP A 91 7.40 -7.44 -1.52
N ILE A 92 6.39 -6.72 -2.00
CA ILE A 92 6.51 -5.28 -2.19
C ILE A 92 6.08 -4.62 -0.88
N ILE A 93 7.05 -4.07 -0.18
CA ILE A 93 6.88 -3.51 1.16
C ILE A 93 6.71 -2.00 1.13
N VAL A 94 5.83 -1.50 1.98
CA VAL A 94 5.72 -0.08 2.32
C VAL A 94 6.31 0.09 3.71
N PHE A 95 7.18 1.08 3.86
CA PHE A 95 7.89 1.32 5.11
C PHE A 95 8.23 2.80 5.27
N LYS A 96 8.44 3.22 6.51
CA LYS A 96 8.94 4.54 6.84
C LYS A 96 10.40 4.66 6.46
N TYR A 97 10.74 5.67 5.66
CA TYR A 97 12.11 5.88 5.20
C TYR A 97 13.07 6.05 6.38
N PRO A 98 14.16 5.26 6.47
CA PRO A 98 15.02 5.24 7.66
C PRO A 98 15.67 6.58 8.01
N LEU A 99 15.98 7.42 6.99
CA LEU A 99 16.60 8.73 7.21
C LEU A 99 15.60 9.86 7.42
N ASP A 100 14.30 9.65 7.05
CA ASP A 100 13.22 10.61 7.28
C ASP A 100 11.90 9.85 7.47
N PRO A 101 11.54 9.43 8.69
CA PRO A 101 10.35 8.61 8.96
C PRO A 101 9.00 9.29 8.67
N LYS A 102 9.01 10.57 8.28
CA LYS A 102 7.82 11.26 7.79
C LYS A 102 7.42 10.85 6.37
N LYS A 103 8.34 10.21 5.64
CA LYS A 103 8.13 9.74 4.27
C LYS A 103 7.95 8.23 4.25
N ASP A 104 6.95 7.77 3.52
CA ASP A 104 6.77 6.35 3.25
C ASP A 104 7.40 6.01 1.88
N PHE A 105 8.18 4.92 1.86
CA PHE A 105 8.80 4.38 0.65
C PHE A 105 8.16 3.04 0.30
N VAL A 106 8.21 2.73 -1.00
CA VAL A 106 7.77 1.43 -1.55
C VAL A 106 8.96 0.80 -2.27
N LYS A 107 9.34 -0.41 -1.87
CA LYS A 107 10.44 -1.18 -2.47
C LYS A 107 10.12 -2.68 -2.43
N ARG A 108 10.88 -3.47 -3.18
CA ARG A 108 10.83 -4.93 -3.13
C ARG A 108 11.77 -5.46 -2.05
N LEU A 109 11.26 -6.34 -1.21
CA LEU A 109 12.05 -7.01 -0.17
C LEU A 109 12.96 -8.06 -0.79
N VAL A 110 14.26 -7.86 -0.63
CA VAL A 110 15.31 -8.72 -1.19
C VAL A 110 16.00 -9.52 -0.10
N GLY A 111 16.47 -8.87 0.96
CA GLY A 111 17.24 -9.49 2.03
C GLY A 111 16.44 -9.59 3.33
N LEU A 112 16.45 -10.77 3.92
CA LEU A 112 15.90 -11.06 5.24
C LEU A 112 17.04 -11.03 6.29
N PRO A 113 16.71 -10.87 7.60
CA PRO A 113 17.74 -10.88 8.65
C PRO A 113 18.65 -12.11 8.57
N GLY A 114 19.97 -11.88 8.60
CA GLY A 114 21.00 -12.92 8.51
C GLY A 114 21.39 -13.33 7.08
N ASP A 115 20.75 -12.81 6.06
CA ASP A 115 21.13 -13.08 4.68
C ASP A 115 22.45 -12.39 4.31
N LYS A 116 23.29 -13.10 3.57
CA LYS A 116 24.47 -12.55 2.90
C LYS A 116 24.14 -12.25 1.45
N LEU A 117 24.26 -10.99 1.07
CA LEU A 117 23.89 -10.47 -0.24
C LEU A 117 25.12 -9.95 -0.99
N GLU A 118 25.11 -10.18 -2.28
CA GLU A 118 26.02 -9.59 -3.25
C GLU A 118 25.25 -9.25 -4.52
N ILE A 119 25.63 -8.17 -5.19
CA ILE A 119 25.17 -7.86 -6.54
C ILE A 119 26.34 -8.10 -7.48
N ARG A 120 26.18 -9.02 -8.44
CA ARG A 120 27.22 -9.36 -9.41
C ARG A 120 26.62 -9.56 -10.80
N ASP A 121 27.19 -8.91 -11.80
CA ASP A 121 26.77 -9.04 -13.21
C ASP A 121 25.26 -8.81 -13.42
N GLY A 122 24.69 -7.85 -12.67
CA GLY A 122 23.28 -7.52 -12.73
C GLY A 122 22.33 -8.48 -12.02
N LYS A 123 22.88 -9.50 -11.35
CA LYS A 123 22.12 -10.51 -10.60
C LYS A 123 22.30 -10.35 -9.09
N LEU A 124 21.29 -10.81 -8.35
CA LEU A 124 21.36 -10.93 -6.90
C LEU A 124 21.94 -12.29 -6.51
N ILE A 125 22.95 -12.29 -5.68
CA ILE A 125 23.53 -13.49 -5.07
C ILE A 125 23.15 -13.46 -3.60
N LEU A 126 22.48 -14.52 -3.15
CA LEU A 126 22.00 -14.69 -1.80
C LEU A 126 22.62 -15.94 -1.19
N ASN A 127 23.32 -15.80 -0.08
CA ASN A 127 23.93 -16.92 0.61
C ASN A 127 24.78 -17.79 -0.35
N SER A 128 25.56 -17.12 -1.22
CA SER A 128 26.41 -17.72 -2.27
C SER A 128 25.67 -18.40 -3.42
N ARG A 129 24.34 -18.19 -3.57
CA ARG A 129 23.54 -18.71 -4.68
C ARG A 129 22.90 -17.57 -5.46
N VAL A 130 22.93 -17.68 -6.78
CA VAL A 130 22.19 -16.72 -7.63
C VAL A 130 20.69 -16.92 -7.42
N ILE A 131 19.95 -15.82 -7.24
CA ILE A 131 18.50 -15.85 -7.24
C ILE A 131 18.04 -15.71 -8.70
N ASP A 132 17.54 -16.80 -9.26
CA ASP A 132 17.05 -16.85 -10.64
C ASP A 132 15.49 -16.97 -10.72
N ASP A 133 14.83 -16.89 -9.58
CA ASP A 133 13.36 -16.97 -9.51
C ASP A 133 12.73 -15.59 -9.78
N ALA A 134 11.54 -15.60 -10.40
CA ALA A 134 10.73 -14.39 -10.49
C ALA A 134 10.32 -13.90 -9.08
N PRO A 135 10.28 -12.59 -8.85
CA PRO A 135 10.46 -11.50 -9.81
C PRO A 135 11.92 -11.05 -10.00
N PHE A 136 12.89 -11.65 -9.31
CA PHE A 136 14.27 -11.14 -9.27
C PHE A 136 15.01 -11.35 -10.58
N SER A 137 14.75 -12.45 -11.28
CA SER A 137 15.32 -12.74 -12.61
C SER A 137 14.84 -11.79 -13.73
N GLU A 138 13.76 -11.06 -13.46
CA GLU A 138 13.18 -10.11 -14.43
C GLU A 138 13.84 -8.73 -14.37
N HIS A 139 14.73 -8.50 -13.41
CA HIS A 139 15.35 -7.21 -13.14
C HIS A 139 16.85 -7.28 -13.25
N TYR A 140 17.47 -6.20 -13.77
CA TYR A 140 18.90 -6.01 -13.76
C TYR A 140 19.31 -5.12 -12.58
N TYR A 141 20.20 -5.57 -11.73
CA TYR A 141 20.64 -4.85 -10.53
C TYR A 141 22.00 -4.21 -10.74
N TYR A 142 22.04 -2.89 -10.79
CA TYR A 142 23.29 -2.15 -10.98
C TYR A 142 24.12 -2.09 -9.72
N ASN A 143 25.46 -2.10 -9.91
CA ASN A 143 26.46 -1.81 -8.88
C ASN A 143 26.99 -0.39 -9.08
N ARG A 144 27.41 0.26 -8.00
CA ARG A 144 28.15 1.52 -8.03
C ARG A 144 29.04 1.61 -6.78
N ASP A 145 30.29 2.02 -6.95
CA ASP A 145 31.27 2.03 -5.86
C ASP A 145 31.12 3.25 -4.92
N ASP A 146 30.34 4.25 -5.34
CA ASP A 146 29.95 5.39 -4.51
C ASP A 146 28.73 5.10 -3.59
N TRP A 147 28.09 3.95 -3.73
CA TRP A 147 26.99 3.54 -2.85
C TRP A 147 27.48 2.95 -1.53
N GLN A 148 26.64 3.02 -0.51
CA GLN A 148 26.93 2.44 0.80
C GLN A 148 27.02 0.91 0.73
N LEU A 149 26.05 0.30 0.04
CA LEU A 149 25.96 -1.15 -0.18
C LEU A 149 25.81 -1.46 -1.67
N GLY A 150 26.14 -2.69 -2.08
CA GLY A 150 26.04 -3.13 -3.47
C GLY A 150 27.16 -2.58 -4.37
N ARG A 151 28.34 -2.34 -3.83
CA ARG A 151 29.58 -2.05 -4.60
C ARG A 151 30.02 -3.30 -5.34
N HIS A 152 30.90 -3.14 -6.33
CA HIS A 152 31.47 -4.27 -7.02
C HIS A 152 32.21 -5.21 -6.07
N GLY A 153 31.89 -6.50 -6.07
CA GLY A 153 32.49 -7.51 -5.21
C GLY A 153 32.20 -7.40 -3.71
N GLN A 154 31.31 -6.49 -3.32
CA GLN A 154 30.93 -6.34 -1.91
C GLN A 154 29.90 -7.40 -1.51
N VAL A 155 30.27 -8.22 -0.54
CA VAL A 155 29.34 -9.08 0.20
C VAL A 155 28.97 -8.37 1.50
N PHE A 156 27.68 -8.26 1.81
CA PHE A 156 27.20 -7.67 3.06
C PHE A 156 26.11 -8.54 3.67
N GLU A 157 26.01 -8.51 4.99
CA GLU A 157 25.01 -9.26 5.74
C GLU A 157 23.90 -8.33 6.24
N VAL A 158 22.66 -8.81 6.16
CA VAL A 158 21.49 -8.08 6.68
C VAL A 158 21.46 -8.25 8.20
N PRO A 159 21.57 -7.17 8.99
CA PRO A 159 21.59 -7.28 10.44
C PRO A 159 20.27 -7.84 11.00
N ALA A 160 20.32 -8.45 12.18
CA ALA A 160 19.14 -8.92 12.90
C ALA A 160 18.12 -7.78 13.08
N GLY A 161 16.83 -8.08 12.87
CA GLY A 161 15.76 -7.11 12.97
C GLY A 161 15.69 -6.08 11.85
N ASN A 162 16.47 -6.26 10.77
CA ASN A 162 16.49 -5.38 9.61
C ASN A 162 16.19 -6.16 8.33
N TYR A 163 15.80 -5.41 7.30
CA TYR A 163 15.50 -5.91 5.97
C TYR A 163 16.27 -5.13 4.92
N PHE A 164 16.59 -5.76 3.80
CA PHE A 164 17.20 -5.08 2.66
C PHE A 164 16.22 -5.02 1.49
N ALA A 165 15.98 -3.83 0.97
CA ALA A 165 14.97 -3.59 -0.05
C ALA A 165 15.51 -2.79 -1.23
N LEU A 166 15.15 -3.21 -2.45
CA LEU A 166 15.55 -2.61 -3.71
C LEU A 166 14.33 -2.14 -4.52
N GLY A 167 14.56 -1.14 -5.36
CA GLY A 167 13.59 -0.76 -6.37
C GLY A 167 13.70 -1.64 -7.61
N ASP A 168 12.57 -1.97 -8.21
CA ASP A 168 12.52 -2.75 -9.46
C ASP A 168 13.18 -2.01 -10.63
N ASN A 169 13.15 -0.65 -10.62
CA ASN A 169 13.93 0.19 -11.52
C ASN A 169 15.31 0.48 -10.92
N SER A 170 16.17 -0.50 -10.95
CA SER A 170 17.48 -0.46 -10.28
C SER A 170 18.34 0.75 -10.68
N ALA A 171 18.25 1.21 -11.94
CA ALA A 171 19.04 2.36 -12.44
C ALA A 171 18.57 3.71 -11.86
N GLN A 172 17.28 3.82 -11.49
CA GLN A 172 16.66 5.08 -11.06
C GLN A 172 15.99 4.96 -9.67
N SER A 173 16.54 4.11 -8.82
CA SER A 173 16.02 3.89 -7.48
C SER A 173 17.00 4.38 -6.41
N SER A 174 16.52 5.26 -5.52
CA SER A 174 17.14 5.44 -4.22
C SER A 174 16.59 4.36 -3.29
N ASP A 175 17.43 3.38 -2.93
CA ASP A 175 17.03 2.21 -2.16
C ASP A 175 18.14 1.77 -1.17
N GLY A 176 18.05 0.56 -0.67
CA GLY A 176 18.97 0.04 0.34
C GLY A 176 20.45 0.15 -0.03
N ARG A 177 20.80 0.23 -1.31
CA ARG A 177 22.18 0.45 -1.76
C ARG A 177 22.71 1.83 -1.32
N ASN A 178 21.83 2.82 -1.26
CA ASN A 178 22.19 4.20 -0.91
C ASN A 178 22.11 4.47 0.60
N TRP A 179 21.03 4.01 1.25
CA TRP A 179 20.70 4.38 2.62
C TRP A 179 20.72 3.21 3.62
N GLY A 180 21.03 1.98 3.17
CA GLY A 180 21.22 0.82 4.04
C GLY A 180 19.96 -0.02 4.25
N PHE A 181 19.67 -0.35 5.49
CA PHE A 181 18.65 -1.33 5.87
C PHE A 181 17.35 -0.68 6.37
N VAL A 182 16.25 -1.42 6.27
CA VAL A 182 14.94 -1.06 6.81
C VAL A 182 14.75 -1.75 8.15
N PRO A 183 14.67 -1.02 9.27
CA PRO A 183 14.34 -1.63 10.56
C PRO A 183 12.93 -2.23 10.54
N LYS A 184 12.73 -3.37 11.22
CA LYS A 184 11.44 -4.04 11.34
C LYS A 184 10.33 -3.08 11.82
N ASN A 185 10.65 -2.20 12.76
CA ASN A 185 9.70 -1.23 13.31
C ASN A 185 9.27 -0.14 12.32
N ASN A 186 9.98 0.01 11.20
CA ASN A 186 9.62 0.95 10.15
C ASN A 186 8.62 0.35 9.14
N MET A 187 8.36 -0.96 9.21
CA MET A 187 7.44 -1.64 8.29
C MET A 187 6.01 -1.13 8.49
N VAL A 188 5.38 -0.70 7.41
CA VAL A 188 3.98 -0.25 7.40
C VAL A 188 3.05 -1.37 6.93
N GLY A 189 3.45 -2.10 5.87
CA GLY A 189 2.64 -3.18 5.34
C GLY A 189 3.09 -3.65 3.96
N ARG A 190 2.30 -4.54 3.37
CA ARG A 190 2.53 -5.15 2.06
C ARG A 190 1.61 -4.54 1.01
N ALA A 191 2.17 -4.04 -0.09
CA ALA A 191 1.40 -3.66 -1.26
C ALA A 191 0.92 -4.92 -1.98
N PHE A 192 -0.39 -5.03 -2.25
CA PHE A 192 -0.93 -6.25 -2.84
C PHE A 192 -1.82 -6.03 -4.07
N LEU A 193 -2.32 -4.81 -4.29
CA LEU A 193 -3.25 -4.52 -5.38
C LEU A 193 -3.02 -3.11 -5.94
N ILE A 194 -2.91 -3.00 -7.28
CA ILE A 194 -3.10 -1.75 -8.00
C ILE A 194 -4.61 -1.64 -8.27
N TRP A 195 -5.25 -0.59 -7.75
CA TRP A 195 -6.69 -0.40 -7.93
C TRP A 195 -7.05 0.77 -8.86
N TRP A 196 -6.06 1.60 -9.21
CA TRP A 196 -6.20 2.71 -10.14
C TRP A 196 -4.89 2.93 -10.90
N PRO A 197 -4.90 3.25 -12.20
CA PRO A 197 -6.07 3.45 -13.06
C PRO A 197 -6.75 2.12 -13.41
N PRO A 198 -8.03 2.13 -13.89
CA PRO A 198 -8.79 0.90 -14.18
C PRO A 198 -8.09 -0.06 -15.12
N GLN A 199 -7.34 0.47 -16.11
CA GLN A 199 -6.59 -0.33 -17.09
C GLN A 199 -5.40 -1.10 -16.48
N ARG A 200 -5.01 -0.76 -15.25
CA ARG A 200 -3.87 -1.36 -14.56
C ARG A 200 -4.26 -2.12 -13.29
N ILE A 201 -5.55 -2.39 -13.09
CA ILE A 201 -6.01 -3.18 -11.93
C ILE A 201 -5.41 -4.59 -12.03
N LYS A 202 -4.50 -4.89 -11.09
CA LYS A 202 -3.86 -6.21 -10.97
C LYS A 202 -3.27 -6.41 -9.58
N LEU A 203 -3.04 -7.65 -9.19
CA LEU A 203 -2.26 -7.96 -7.99
C LEU A 203 -0.81 -7.50 -8.17
N ALA A 204 -0.26 -6.90 -7.12
CA ALA A 204 1.14 -6.52 -7.05
C ALA A 204 1.96 -7.75 -6.66
N ARG A 205 2.81 -8.21 -7.57
CA ARG A 205 3.69 -9.37 -7.38
C ARG A 205 5.10 -9.01 -7.78
#